data_835e2fa016e4e99a6f022b37c7cda2a9
#
_entry.id   835e2fa016e4e99a6f022b37c7cda2a9
#
_cell.length_a   1.000
_cell.length_b   1.000
_cell.length_c   1.000
_cell.angle_alpha   90.00
_cell.angle_beta   90.00
_cell.angle_gamma   90.00
#
_symmetry.space_group_name_H-M   'P 1'
#
loop_
_entity.id
_entity.type
_entity.pdbx_description
1 polymer ?
#
loop_
_entity_poly.entity_id
_entity_poly.type
_entity_poly.pdbx_seq_one_letter_code
_entity_poly.pdbx_strand_id
1 'polypeptide(L)'
;MRTSRFPLQTLKETPADAEVASHRLMLRAGMIRKLAAGLYTWLPLGLRVLRKVERIVREEMDRAGALEVLMPAVQPAELWQESGRWEQYGPELLRIKDRHQREFCFGPTHEEIITDLARRELRSYKQLPVNFYQIQTKFRDEIRPRFGVMRAREFLMKDAYSFHLDRESLAETYQVMHATYSRIFQRCGLDFRPVQADTGSIGGRASHEFHVLADSGEDAIVFSDASDYAANIELAEALPLAPSLPAPTQAKRLVDTPDARTIQELVAQFGQPIEHTIKTLVVAAATDAMGDGNPASPDLGLGLGGPQSGAVGSSPGISTTALSAAAGTSSEAPTVPGGTGAAGTPRLIALLVRGDHELNPIKAEKLPQVAKPLRMATEEEIRAAIGAGPGSLGPLNLPIPCIADRTVAVTADFSAGANQDGKHWFGLNWGRDLPLPPVADLRSVVEGDPSPDGQGRLTIARGIEVGHIFQLGQKYSEALKATVLDESGRALTLEMGCYGIGVSRVVAAAIEQHHDERGIAWPEAIAPFQVALVPMKLHKSYRVREASEALYQELTAAGIEVLFDDRDERPGFMFADMELIGIPHRLVVGDKGLDQGVLEYKGRRDADLTLVPIAEVLPFLRERLTGRGA
;
A
#
# COMPACT_ATOMS: atom_id res chain seq x y z
N MET A 1 -37.53 -2.00 -4.68
CA MET A 1 -37.37 -0.86 -5.60
C MET A 1 -37.85 -1.26 -6.99
N ARG A 2 -38.37 -0.35 -7.80
CA ARG A 2 -38.86 -0.62 -9.17
C ARG A 2 -38.07 0.17 -10.19
N THR A 3 -37.81 -0.41 -11.36
CA THR A 3 -37.06 0.26 -12.43
C THR A 3 -37.79 1.50 -12.98
N SER A 4 -39.11 1.54 -12.95
CA SER A 4 -39.91 2.75 -13.29
C SER A 4 -39.66 3.95 -12.37
N ARG A 5 -39.13 3.72 -11.15
CA ARG A 5 -38.79 4.76 -10.17
C ARG A 5 -37.28 4.83 -9.83
N PHE A 6 -36.52 3.89 -10.37
CA PHE A 6 -35.10 3.77 -10.22
C PHE A 6 -34.49 3.48 -11.61
N PRO A 7 -34.31 4.51 -12.43
CA PRO A 7 -33.89 4.32 -13.81
C PRO A 7 -32.48 3.73 -13.84
N LEU A 8 -32.37 2.61 -14.55
CA LEU A 8 -31.08 2.01 -14.87
C LEU A 8 -30.44 2.79 -16.01
N GLN A 9 -29.24 3.31 -15.79
CA GLN A 9 -28.50 4.12 -16.77
C GLN A 9 -27.36 3.31 -17.40
N THR A 10 -27.68 2.10 -17.86
CA THR A 10 -26.71 1.19 -18.48
C THR A 10 -26.26 1.69 -19.85
N LEU A 11 -25.04 1.38 -20.23
CA LEU A 11 -24.44 1.70 -21.52
C LEU A 11 -24.05 0.41 -22.25
N LYS A 12 -24.34 0.33 -23.55
CA LYS A 12 -23.90 -0.79 -24.39
C LYS A 12 -22.40 -0.74 -24.64
N GLU A 13 -21.91 0.44 -24.99
CA GLU A 13 -20.53 0.64 -25.40
C GLU A 13 -19.64 0.97 -24.19
N THR A 14 -18.40 0.55 -24.28
CA THR A 14 -17.37 0.91 -23.29
C THR A 14 -16.76 2.25 -23.71
N PRO A 15 -16.72 3.25 -22.81
CA PRO A 15 -15.99 4.48 -23.05
C PRO A 15 -14.52 4.20 -23.35
N ALA A 16 -13.94 4.91 -24.36
CA ALA A 16 -12.60 4.65 -24.85
C ALA A 16 -11.48 4.92 -23.83
N ASP A 17 -11.76 5.75 -22.83
CA ASP A 17 -10.81 6.12 -21.77
C ASP A 17 -10.87 5.19 -20.55
N ALA A 18 -11.67 4.12 -20.60
CA ALA A 18 -11.80 3.16 -19.51
C ALA A 18 -10.89 1.93 -19.75
N GLU A 19 -9.75 1.89 -19.08
CA GLU A 19 -8.71 0.87 -19.29
C GLU A 19 -8.97 -0.42 -18.48
N VAL A 20 -9.25 -0.32 -17.17
CA VAL A 20 -9.43 -1.47 -16.29
C VAL A 20 -10.90 -1.92 -16.18
N ALA A 21 -11.11 -3.16 -15.73
CA ALA A 21 -12.45 -3.77 -15.67
C ALA A 21 -13.42 -2.97 -14.79
N SER A 22 -12.99 -2.55 -13.61
CA SER A 22 -13.83 -1.76 -12.69
C SER A 22 -14.29 -0.46 -13.31
N HIS A 23 -13.38 0.30 -13.94
CA HIS A 23 -13.74 1.56 -14.58
C HIS A 23 -14.76 1.36 -15.72
N ARG A 24 -14.52 0.37 -16.59
CA ARG A 24 -15.44 0.02 -17.68
C ARG A 24 -16.82 -0.37 -17.17
N LEU A 25 -16.86 -1.28 -16.20
CA LEU A 25 -18.11 -1.84 -15.68
C LEU A 25 -18.90 -0.82 -14.85
N MET A 26 -18.24 0.01 -14.04
CA MET A 26 -18.90 1.08 -13.29
C MET A 26 -19.58 2.10 -14.20
N LEU A 27 -18.93 2.48 -15.31
CA LEU A 27 -19.54 3.37 -16.32
C LEU A 27 -20.69 2.68 -17.05
N ARG A 28 -20.48 1.43 -17.52
CA ARG A 28 -21.47 0.68 -18.26
C ARG A 28 -22.70 0.32 -17.42
N ALA A 29 -22.50 -0.10 -16.18
CA ALA A 29 -23.60 -0.42 -15.27
C ALA A 29 -24.35 0.83 -14.75
N GLY A 30 -23.93 2.03 -15.07
CA GLY A 30 -24.58 3.25 -14.59
C GLY A 30 -24.33 3.51 -13.10
N MET A 31 -23.17 3.19 -12.60
CA MET A 31 -22.77 3.46 -11.22
C MET A 31 -22.14 4.83 -11.04
N ILE A 32 -21.36 5.27 -12.02
CA ILE A 32 -20.67 6.56 -12.02
C ILE A 32 -20.79 7.27 -13.36
N ARG A 33 -20.53 8.59 -13.35
CA ARG A 33 -20.30 9.41 -14.56
C ARG A 33 -19.12 10.34 -14.31
N LYS A 34 -18.23 10.43 -15.30
CA LYS A 34 -17.09 11.34 -15.28
C LYS A 34 -17.56 12.79 -15.41
N LEU A 35 -17.16 13.63 -14.50
CA LEU A 35 -17.36 15.09 -14.57
C LEU A 35 -16.13 15.76 -15.18
N ALA A 36 -14.94 15.41 -14.65
CA ALA A 36 -13.64 15.87 -15.14
C ALA A 36 -12.61 14.77 -14.85
N ALA A 37 -11.34 14.99 -15.23
CA ALA A 37 -10.27 14.05 -14.93
C ALA A 37 -10.17 13.81 -13.41
N GLY A 38 -10.34 12.56 -12.98
CA GLY A 38 -10.33 12.16 -11.57
C GLY A 38 -11.51 12.62 -10.72
N LEU A 39 -12.57 13.18 -11.34
CA LEU A 39 -13.80 13.61 -10.65
C LEU A 39 -15.00 12.86 -11.21
N TYR A 40 -15.73 12.17 -10.33
CA TYR A 40 -16.85 11.30 -10.71
C TYR A 40 -18.11 11.59 -9.89
N THR A 41 -19.25 11.66 -10.57
CA THR A 41 -20.55 11.63 -9.92
C THR A 41 -20.96 10.19 -9.67
N TRP A 42 -21.27 9.83 -8.43
CA TRP A 42 -21.85 8.55 -8.08
C TRP A 42 -23.35 8.58 -8.34
N LEU A 43 -23.81 7.73 -9.26
CA LEU A 43 -25.23 7.59 -9.58
C LEU A 43 -25.95 6.73 -8.53
N PRO A 44 -27.29 6.71 -8.48
CA PRO A 44 -28.03 6.00 -7.44
C PRO A 44 -27.62 4.54 -7.23
N LEU A 45 -27.32 3.81 -8.31
CA LEU A 45 -26.88 2.41 -8.23
C LEU A 45 -25.50 2.29 -7.56
N GLY A 46 -24.53 3.08 -8.00
CA GLY A 46 -23.18 3.09 -7.41
C GLY A 46 -23.17 3.56 -5.97
N LEU A 47 -24.00 4.59 -5.66
CA LEU A 47 -24.11 5.10 -4.30
C LEU A 47 -24.70 4.04 -3.33
N ARG A 48 -25.59 3.16 -3.79
CA ARG A 48 -26.08 2.05 -2.95
C ARG A 48 -24.94 1.11 -2.53
N VAL A 49 -24.06 0.74 -3.46
CA VAL A 49 -22.88 -0.11 -3.19
C VAL A 49 -21.94 0.61 -2.23
N LEU A 50 -21.61 1.87 -2.53
CA LEU A 50 -20.72 2.70 -1.69
C LEU A 50 -21.23 2.78 -0.24
N ARG A 51 -22.54 3.03 -0.04
CA ARG A 51 -23.17 3.08 1.29
C ARG A 51 -23.15 1.73 2.03
N LYS A 52 -23.17 0.61 1.32
CA LYS A 52 -23.01 -0.72 1.94
C LYS A 52 -21.57 -0.93 2.44
N VAL A 53 -20.58 -0.54 1.66
CA VAL A 53 -19.16 -0.55 2.10
C VAL A 53 -18.98 0.37 3.31
N GLU A 54 -19.48 1.62 3.26
CA GLU A 54 -19.44 2.53 4.41
C GLU A 54 -20.07 1.93 5.68
N ARG A 55 -21.20 1.25 5.53
CA ARG A 55 -21.89 0.61 6.65
C ARG A 55 -21.04 -0.48 7.27
N ILE A 56 -20.44 -1.36 6.47
CA ILE A 56 -19.54 -2.42 6.96
C ILE A 56 -18.35 -1.80 7.70
N VAL A 57 -17.74 -0.77 7.12
CA VAL A 57 -16.63 -0.05 7.75
C VAL A 57 -17.04 0.54 9.10
N ARG A 58 -18.18 1.24 9.16
CA ARG A 58 -18.69 1.87 10.38
C ARG A 58 -18.97 0.85 11.48
N GLU A 59 -19.68 -0.23 11.14
CA GLU A 59 -20.00 -1.31 12.08
C GLU A 59 -18.74 -1.95 12.69
N GLU A 60 -17.67 -2.16 11.93
CA GLU A 60 -16.44 -2.74 12.44
C GLU A 60 -15.58 -1.74 13.23
N MET A 61 -15.58 -0.45 12.84
CA MET A 61 -14.92 0.60 13.62
C MET A 61 -15.59 0.80 14.97
N ASP A 62 -16.93 0.85 15.01
CA ASP A 62 -17.71 0.96 16.25
C ASP A 62 -17.49 -0.27 17.14
N ARG A 63 -17.46 -1.49 16.57
CA ARG A 63 -17.14 -2.73 17.30
C ARG A 63 -15.73 -2.69 17.90
N ALA A 64 -14.77 -2.03 17.24
CA ALA A 64 -13.42 -1.85 17.76
C ALA A 64 -13.32 -0.74 18.83
N GLY A 65 -14.42 -0.08 19.19
CA GLY A 65 -14.48 0.97 20.20
C GLY A 65 -14.02 2.35 19.68
N ALA A 66 -13.90 2.54 18.39
CA ALA A 66 -13.58 3.85 17.80
C ALA A 66 -14.82 4.77 17.81
N LEU A 67 -14.59 6.08 17.92
CA LEU A 67 -15.63 7.10 18.04
C LEU A 67 -15.74 7.90 16.73
N GLU A 68 -16.92 7.94 16.12
CA GLU A 68 -17.13 8.70 14.89
C GLU A 68 -17.15 10.22 15.16
N VAL A 69 -16.38 10.96 14.37
CA VAL A 69 -16.35 12.44 14.33
C VAL A 69 -16.53 12.89 12.88
N LEU A 70 -16.83 14.17 12.68
CA LEU A 70 -16.84 14.78 11.34
C LEU A 70 -16.06 16.10 11.40
N MET A 71 -14.89 16.11 10.78
CA MET A 71 -14.00 17.27 10.74
C MET A 71 -14.18 18.08 9.45
N PRO A 72 -13.81 19.38 9.42
CA PRO A 72 -13.86 20.19 8.22
C PRO A 72 -12.98 19.63 7.09
N ALA A 73 -13.49 19.64 5.85
CA ALA A 73 -12.70 19.29 4.67
C ALA A 73 -11.75 20.41 4.25
N VAL A 74 -12.15 21.67 4.46
CA VAL A 74 -11.30 22.85 4.25
C VAL A 74 -10.53 23.14 5.52
N GLN A 75 -9.21 23.17 5.43
CA GLN A 75 -8.29 23.19 6.56
C GLN A 75 -7.40 24.44 6.52
N PRO A 76 -7.17 25.12 7.67
CA PRO A 76 -6.32 26.30 7.71
C PRO A 76 -4.85 25.94 7.48
N ALA A 77 -4.14 26.78 6.72
CA ALA A 77 -2.73 26.57 6.39
C ALA A 77 -1.83 26.56 7.63
N GLU A 78 -2.20 27.29 8.68
CA GLU A 78 -1.40 27.42 9.90
C GLU A 78 -1.12 26.06 10.57
N LEU A 79 -2.08 25.16 10.59
CA LEU A 79 -1.88 23.81 11.17
C LEU A 79 -0.90 22.96 10.33
N TRP A 80 -0.97 23.11 9.01
CA TRP A 80 -0.04 22.45 8.10
C TRP A 80 1.36 23.03 8.14
N GLN A 81 1.48 24.34 8.40
CA GLN A 81 2.74 25.04 8.63
C GLN A 81 3.35 24.60 9.97
N GLU A 82 2.53 24.48 11.03
CA GLU A 82 2.95 24.00 12.36
C GLU A 82 3.52 22.58 12.31
N SER A 83 2.95 21.67 11.50
CA SER A 83 3.48 20.33 11.27
C SER A 83 4.68 20.29 10.31
N GLY A 84 4.95 21.37 9.59
CA GLY A 84 5.96 21.45 8.52
C GLY A 84 5.52 20.84 7.19
N ARG A 85 4.30 20.27 7.11
CA ARG A 85 3.83 19.58 5.90
C ARG A 85 3.30 20.51 4.82
N TRP A 86 3.07 21.78 5.10
CA TRP A 86 2.62 22.74 4.08
C TRP A 86 3.52 22.76 2.85
N GLU A 87 4.83 22.71 3.05
CA GLU A 87 5.81 22.66 1.96
C GLU A 87 6.15 21.20 1.57
N GLN A 88 6.28 20.32 2.54
CA GLN A 88 6.72 18.93 2.32
C GLN A 88 5.73 18.09 1.52
N TYR A 89 4.40 18.36 1.62
CA TYR A 89 3.38 17.58 0.91
C TYR A 89 3.45 17.76 -0.61
N GLY A 90 4.03 18.86 -1.07
CA GLY A 90 4.26 19.11 -2.48
C GLY A 90 3.00 19.58 -3.25
N PRO A 91 2.98 19.36 -4.59
CA PRO A 91 1.95 19.92 -5.47
C PRO A 91 0.58 19.23 -5.36
N GLU A 92 0.51 18.04 -4.78
CA GLU A 92 -0.76 17.33 -4.58
C GLU A 92 -1.67 17.97 -3.54
N LEU A 93 -1.14 18.89 -2.71
CA LEU A 93 -1.94 19.65 -1.77
C LEU A 93 -2.67 20.79 -2.50
N LEU A 94 -4.00 20.67 -2.63
CA LEU A 94 -4.82 21.73 -3.22
C LEU A 94 -4.91 22.93 -2.28
N ARG A 95 -4.08 23.94 -2.52
CA ARG A 95 -4.05 25.20 -1.76
C ARG A 95 -5.09 26.17 -2.32
N ILE A 96 -5.84 26.81 -1.43
CA ILE A 96 -6.90 27.75 -1.76
C ILE A 96 -6.79 29.00 -0.89
N LYS A 97 -7.36 30.11 -1.35
CA LYS A 97 -7.46 31.36 -0.58
C LYS A 97 -8.93 31.76 -0.41
N ASP A 98 -9.28 32.20 0.79
CA ASP A 98 -10.60 32.77 1.01
C ASP A 98 -10.69 34.20 0.48
N ARG A 99 -11.89 34.81 0.61
CA ARG A 99 -12.11 36.23 0.17
C ARG A 99 -11.21 37.23 0.88
N HIS A 100 -10.66 36.89 2.04
CA HIS A 100 -9.76 37.72 2.83
C HIS A 100 -8.28 37.40 2.59
N GLN A 101 -7.97 36.59 1.54
CA GLN A 101 -6.62 36.17 1.17
C GLN A 101 -5.92 35.28 2.24
N ARG A 102 -6.67 34.70 3.18
CA ARG A 102 -6.14 33.71 4.11
C ARG A 102 -5.96 32.38 3.40
N GLU A 103 -4.86 31.70 3.68
CA GLU A 103 -4.51 30.43 3.05
C GLU A 103 -5.19 29.25 3.74
N PHE A 104 -5.70 28.35 2.94
CA PHE A 104 -6.30 27.07 3.33
C PHE A 104 -5.86 25.99 2.35
N CYS A 105 -6.16 24.73 2.67
CA CYS A 105 -6.14 23.65 1.71
C CYS A 105 -7.43 22.84 1.77
N PHE A 106 -7.72 22.11 0.70
CA PHE A 106 -8.69 21.02 0.76
C PHE A 106 -7.97 19.77 1.27
N GLY A 107 -8.42 19.22 2.40
CA GLY A 107 -7.71 18.18 3.13
C GLY A 107 -7.51 16.90 2.35
N PRO A 108 -6.26 16.50 2.04
CA PRO A 108 -5.95 15.19 1.51
C PRO A 108 -5.94 14.11 2.60
N THR A 109 -5.83 14.53 3.85
CA THR A 109 -5.78 13.77 5.10
C THR A 109 -6.05 14.71 6.28
N HIS A 110 -6.12 14.22 7.53
CA HIS A 110 -6.56 15.04 8.69
C HIS A 110 -5.67 14.88 9.93
N GLU A 111 -4.40 14.48 9.82
CA GLU A 111 -3.48 14.36 10.95
C GLU A 111 -3.38 15.67 11.75
N GLU A 112 -3.24 16.79 11.06
CA GLU A 112 -3.12 18.12 11.68
C GLU A 112 -4.40 18.50 12.44
N ILE A 113 -5.56 18.27 11.82
CA ILE A 113 -6.85 18.67 12.36
C ILE A 113 -7.22 17.86 13.60
N ILE A 114 -7.01 16.55 13.55
CA ILE A 114 -7.33 15.69 14.68
C ILE A 114 -6.35 15.88 15.84
N THR A 115 -5.08 16.20 15.54
CA THR A 115 -4.10 16.53 16.57
C THR A 115 -4.44 17.87 17.24
N ASP A 116 -4.92 18.87 16.48
CA ASP A 116 -5.43 20.12 17.04
C ASP A 116 -6.67 19.89 17.92
N LEU A 117 -7.58 19.00 17.50
CA LEU A 117 -8.72 18.60 18.34
C LEU A 117 -8.22 17.92 19.62
N ALA A 118 -7.31 16.95 19.51
CA ALA A 118 -6.77 16.23 20.66
C ALA A 118 -6.09 17.16 21.66
N ARG A 119 -5.23 18.11 21.21
CA ARG A 119 -4.56 19.06 22.12
C ARG A 119 -5.52 20.01 22.86
N ARG A 120 -6.71 20.22 22.30
CA ARG A 120 -7.74 21.07 22.94
C ARG A 120 -8.64 20.31 23.90
N GLU A 121 -8.99 19.07 23.59
CA GLU A 121 -10.00 18.28 24.28
C GLU A 121 -9.42 17.26 25.26
N LEU A 122 -8.23 16.69 24.99
CA LEU A 122 -7.58 15.73 25.86
C LEU A 122 -6.70 16.44 26.90
N ARG A 123 -6.97 16.21 28.19
CA ARG A 123 -6.30 16.92 29.29
C ARG A 123 -5.60 15.96 30.25
N SER A 124 -6.04 14.72 30.33
CA SER A 124 -5.60 13.76 31.33
C SER A 124 -5.37 12.38 30.72
N TYR A 125 -4.38 11.70 31.23
CA TYR A 125 -4.11 10.30 30.89
C TYR A 125 -5.33 9.37 31.03
N LYS A 126 -6.30 9.71 31.89
CA LYS A 126 -7.55 8.93 32.09
C LYS A 126 -8.48 8.92 30.87
N GLN A 127 -8.26 9.80 29.91
CA GLN A 127 -9.03 9.85 28.65
C GLN A 127 -8.43 8.96 27.55
N LEU A 128 -7.32 8.28 27.84
CA LEU A 128 -6.56 7.46 26.90
C LEU A 128 -6.61 5.98 27.25
N PRO A 129 -6.49 5.06 26.28
CA PRO A 129 -6.40 5.36 24.85
C PRO A 129 -7.75 5.80 24.26
N VAL A 130 -7.72 6.59 23.19
CA VAL A 130 -8.92 6.96 22.44
C VAL A 130 -8.62 6.87 20.92
N ASN A 131 -9.62 6.42 20.16
CA ASN A 131 -9.53 6.33 18.70
C ASN A 131 -10.72 7.05 18.07
N PHE A 132 -10.46 8.09 17.28
CA PHE A 132 -11.47 8.84 16.54
C PHE A 132 -11.42 8.45 15.06
N TYR A 133 -12.57 8.35 14.40
CA TYR A 133 -12.63 8.11 12.96
C TYR A 133 -13.69 8.97 12.28
N GLN A 134 -13.52 9.17 10.98
CA GLN A 134 -14.53 9.77 10.11
C GLN A 134 -14.61 9.04 8.77
N ILE A 135 -15.73 9.20 8.07
CA ILE A 135 -15.86 8.84 6.65
C ILE A 135 -16.16 10.13 5.90
N GLN A 136 -15.20 10.60 5.11
CA GLN A 136 -15.29 11.92 4.49
C GLN A 136 -14.57 11.97 3.14
N THR A 137 -15.01 12.91 2.31
CA THR A 137 -14.35 13.27 1.05
C THR A 137 -12.97 13.84 1.29
N LYS A 138 -11.99 13.35 0.53
CA LYS A 138 -10.62 13.85 0.43
C LYS A 138 -10.36 14.32 -0.99
N PHE A 139 -9.40 15.22 -1.12
CA PHE A 139 -8.92 15.67 -2.41
C PHE A 139 -7.39 15.61 -2.45
N ARG A 140 -6.85 14.97 -3.49
CA ARG A 140 -5.43 14.97 -3.83
C ARG A 140 -5.29 15.42 -5.27
N ASP A 141 -4.48 16.45 -5.52
CA ASP A 141 -4.28 16.99 -6.86
C ASP A 141 -3.35 16.06 -7.69
N GLU A 142 -3.81 14.83 -7.85
CA GLU A 142 -3.11 13.77 -8.56
C GLU A 142 -2.78 14.20 -9.99
N ILE A 143 -1.52 14.14 -10.36
CA ILE A 143 -1.04 14.58 -11.68
C ILE A 143 -1.57 13.70 -12.82
N ARG A 144 -1.79 12.42 -12.58
CA ARG A 144 -2.27 11.44 -13.57
C ARG A 144 -3.40 10.57 -12.98
N PRO A 145 -4.60 11.15 -12.78
CA PRO A 145 -5.73 10.36 -12.33
C PRO A 145 -6.11 9.33 -13.42
N ARG A 146 -6.25 8.07 -13.01
CA ARG A 146 -6.51 6.95 -13.91
C ARG A 146 -7.34 5.87 -13.23
N PHE A 147 -7.83 4.89 -13.98
CA PHE A 147 -8.57 3.75 -13.47
C PHE A 147 -9.86 4.11 -12.72
N GLY A 148 -10.57 5.16 -13.18
CA GLY A 148 -11.84 5.57 -12.59
C GLY A 148 -11.71 6.04 -11.15
N VAL A 149 -12.52 5.47 -10.26
CA VAL A 149 -12.51 5.83 -8.84
C VAL A 149 -11.37 5.16 -8.05
N MET A 150 -10.57 4.32 -8.69
CA MET A 150 -9.44 3.64 -8.03
C MET A 150 -8.31 4.64 -7.73
N ARG A 151 -8.01 5.56 -8.68
CA ARG A 151 -7.03 6.63 -8.52
C ARG A 151 -7.63 7.97 -8.96
N ALA A 152 -8.68 8.37 -8.24
CA ALA A 152 -9.39 9.63 -8.45
C ALA A 152 -8.74 10.77 -7.64
N ARG A 153 -8.99 12.03 -8.04
CA ARG A 153 -8.56 13.22 -7.31
C ARG A 153 -9.45 13.48 -6.09
N GLU A 154 -10.77 13.26 -6.24
CA GLU A 154 -11.74 13.34 -5.16
C GLU A 154 -12.27 11.94 -4.86
N PHE A 155 -12.22 11.54 -3.60
CA PHE A 155 -12.58 10.19 -3.18
C PHE A 155 -13.07 10.17 -1.72
N LEU A 156 -13.82 9.11 -1.38
CA LEU A 156 -14.29 8.90 -0.03
C LEU A 156 -13.30 8.01 0.73
N MET A 157 -12.85 8.51 1.88
CA MET A 157 -11.92 7.81 2.78
C MET A 157 -12.53 7.67 4.17
N LYS A 158 -12.35 6.50 4.81
CA LYS A 158 -12.39 6.38 6.26
C LYS A 158 -10.97 6.61 6.78
N ASP A 159 -10.81 7.62 7.58
CA ASP A 159 -9.56 7.89 8.29
C ASP A 159 -9.82 7.89 9.80
N ALA A 160 -8.95 7.19 10.54
CA ALA A 160 -9.00 7.07 11.98
C ALA A 160 -7.66 7.42 12.60
N TYR A 161 -7.70 7.92 13.82
CA TYR A 161 -6.54 8.42 14.54
C TYR A 161 -6.65 8.05 16.01
N SER A 162 -5.64 7.36 16.52
CA SER A 162 -5.61 6.97 17.93
C SER A 162 -4.55 7.74 18.70
N PHE A 163 -4.81 7.97 19.99
CA PHE A 163 -3.94 8.70 20.90
C PHE A 163 -3.66 7.87 22.13
N HIS A 164 -2.39 7.84 22.56
CA HIS A 164 -1.89 6.98 23.61
C HIS A 164 -0.88 7.69 24.49
N LEU A 165 -0.67 7.14 25.70
CA LEU A 165 0.38 7.60 26.62
C LEU A 165 1.76 7.11 26.20
N ASP A 166 1.83 5.89 25.68
CA ASP A 166 3.06 5.18 25.38
C ASP A 166 2.92 4.31 24.13
N ARG A 167 4.05 3.73 23.74
CA ARG A 167 4.17 2.90 22.55
C ARG A 167 3.50 1.54 22.67
N GLU A 168 3.43 1.00 23.87
CA GLU A 168 2.83 -0.30 24.14
C GLU A 168 1.32 -0.23 23.88
N SER A 169 0.65 0.76 24.43
CA SER A 169 -0.76 1.05 24.14
C SER A 169 -1.03 1.33 22.67
N LEU A 170 -0.12 2.06 21.98
CA LEU A 170 -0.21 2.26 20.52
C LEU A 170 -0.11 0.93 19.77
N ALA A 171 0.84 0.06 20.14
CA ALA A 171 1.02 -1.23 19.51
C ALA A 171 -0.20 -2.15 19.68
N GLU A 172 -0.83 -2.17 20.87
CA GLU A 172 -2.07 -2.91 21.11
C GLU A 172 -3.20 -2.43 20.19
N THR A 173 -3.45 -1.11 20.12
CA THR A 173 -4.48 -0.55 19.23
C THR A 173 -4.15 -0.80 17.76
N TYR A 174 -2.89 -0.78 17.37
CA TYR A 174 -2.47 -1.14 16.03
C TYR A 174 -2.87 -2.57 15.66
N GLN A 175 -2.69 -3.54 16.56
CA GLN A 175 -3.13 -4.93 16.34
C GLN A 175 -4.66 -5.03 16.27
N VAL A 176 -5.39 -4.29 17.10
CA VAL A 176 -6.86 -4.21 17.03
C VAL A 176 -7.29 -3.68 15.66
N MET A 177 -6.64 -2.63 15.15
CA MET A 177 -6.95 -2.06 13.82
C MET A 177 -6.58 -3.02 12.68
N HIS A 178 -5.46 -3.73 12.78
CA HIS A 178 -5.09 -4.76 11.82
C HIS A 178 -6.18 -5.85 11.70
N ALA A 179 -6.63 -6.37 12.83
CA ALA A 179 -7.71 -7.36 12.87
C ALA A 179 -9.05 -6.78 12.37
N THR A 180 -9.35 -5.52 12.71
CA THR A 180 -10.56 -4.81 12.27
C THR A 180 -10.60 -4.64 10.75
N TYR A 181 -9.50 -4.23 10.13
CA TYR A 181 -9.38 -4.10 8.67
C TYR A 181 -9.54 -5.45 7.97
N SER A 182 -8.91 -6.49 8.53
CA SER A 182 -9.06 -7.85 8.00
C SER A 182 -10.55 -8.26 7.98
N ARG A 183 -11.31 -8.00 9.05
CA ARG A 183 -12.75 -8.29 9.10
C ARG A 183 -13.55 -7.43 8.10
N ILE A 184 -13.21 -6.14 7.95
CA ILE A 184 -13.88 -5.26 6.98
C ILE A 184 -13.76 -5.84 5.58
N PHE A 185 -12.55 -6.18 5.14
CA PHE A 185 -12.33 -6.68 3.78
C PHE A 185 -12.90 -8.08 3.57
N GLN A 186 -12.83 -8.96 4.58
CA GLN A 186 -13.51 -10.27 4.56
C GLN A 186 -15.03 -10.10 4.41
N ARG A 187 -15.65 -9.20 5.19
CA ARG A 187 -17.09 -8.90 5.08
C ARG A 187 -17.47 -8.29 3.74
N CYS A 188 -16.57 -7.55 3.10
CA CYS A 188 -16.74 -7.08 1.73
C CYS A 188 -16.57 -8.19 0.68
N GLY A 189 -16.16 -9.39 1.08
CA GLY A 189 -15.94 -10.54 0.20
C GLY A 189 -14.67 -10.45 -0.64
N LEU A 190 -13.63 -9.80 -0.13
CA LEU A 190 -12.37 -9.59 -0.85
C LEU A 190 -11.31 -10.61 -0.45
N ASP A 191 -10.54 -11.08 -1.43
CA ASP A 191 -9.26 -11.76 -1.21
C ASP A 191 -8.16 -10.70 -1.14
N PHE A 192 -7.50 -10.62 0.00
CA PHE A 192 -6.53 -9.56 0.28
C PHE A 192 -5.33 -10.09 1.06
N ARG A 193 -4.23 -9.33 1.05
CA ARG A 193 -3.05 -9.58 1.86
C ARG A 193 -2.65 -8.31 2.61
N PRO A 194 -2.52 -8.37 3.96
CA PRO A 194 -1.79 -7.36 4.70
C PRO A 194 -0.30 -7.54 4.44
N VAL A 195 0.40 -6.46 4.11
CA VAL A 195 1.84 -6.48 3.81
C VAL A 195 2.55 -5.39 4.58
N GLN A 196 3.77 -5.66 5.03
CA GLN A 196 4.63 -4.63 5.60
C GLN A 196 4.98 -3.59 4.54
N ALA A 197 4.90 -2.31 4.89
CA ALA A 197 5.11 -1.21 3.98
C ALA A 197 5.99 -0.11 4.56
N ASP A 198 6.55 0.73 3.67
CA ASP A 198 7.26 1.93 4.08
C ASP A 198 6.28 3.00 4.58
N THR A 199 6.70 3.79 5.55
CA THR A 199 5.84 4.84 6.14
C THR A 199 5.74 6.11 5.29
N GLY A 200 6.57 6.26 4.28
CA GLY A 200 6.57 7.37 3.32
C GLY A 200 6.58 8.75 3.98
N SER A 201 5.94 9.72 3.33
CA SER A 201 5.86 11.12 3.81
C SER A 201 5.01 11.29 5.08
N ILE A 202 4.10 10.36 5.37
CA ILE A 202 3.32 10.35 6.62
C ILE A 202 4.27 10.16 7.79
N GLY A 203 5.28 9.30 7.63
CA GLY A 203 6.29 8.99 8.63
C GLY A 203 5.75 8.02 9.69
N GLY A 204 6.58 7.73 10.67
CA GLY A 204 6.27 6.75 11.71
C GLY A 204 7.30 5.63 11.76
N ARG A 205 6.99 4.54 12.48
CA ARG A 205 7.94 3.45 12.74
C ARG A 205 7.61 2.15 12.03
N ALA A 206 6.33 1.88 11.84
CA ALA A 206 5.84 0.69 11.19
C ALA A 206 4.53 1.00 10.47
N SER A 207 4.30 0.33 9.36
CA SER A 207 3.02 0.38 8.66
C SER A 207 2.71 -0.96 7.99
N HIS A 208 1.41 -1.19 7.77
CA HIS A 208 0.90 -2.28 6.94
C HIS A 208 -0.11 -1.75 5.95
N GLU A 209 0.07 -2.14 4.70
CA GLU A 209 -0.91 -1.96 3.64
C GLU A 209 -1.79 -3.20 3.50
N PHE A 210 -3.04 -2.99 3.14
CA PHE A 210 -3.98 -4.07 2.80
C PHE A 210 -4.22 -4.03 1.30
N HIS A 211 -3.73 -5.04 0.59
CA HIS A 211 -3.82 -5.14 -0.85
C HIS A 211 -4.84 -6.19 -1.27
N VAL A 212 -5.81 -5.78 -2.08
CA VAL A 212 -6.71 -6.69 -2.79
C VAL A 212 -5.96 -7.27 -3.98
N LEU A 213 -5.92 -8.60 -4.09
CA LEU A 213 -5.20 -9.28 -5.17
C LEU A 213 -5.95 -9.11 -6.49
N ALA A 214 -5.31 -8.46 -7.46
CA ALA A 214 -5.86 -8.24 -8.80
C ALA A 214 -4.75 -7.93 -9.80
N ASP A 215 -4.83 -8.49 -11.03
CA ASP A 215 -3.84 -8.27 -12.09
C ASP A 215 -3.72 -6.79 -12.49
N SER A 216 -4.79 -6.03 -12.32
CA SER A 216 -4.83 -4.57 -12.54
C SER A 216 -4.22 -3.73 -11.40
N GLY A 217 -3.72 -4.38 -10.33
CA GLY A 217 -3.09 -3.69 -9.21
C GLY A 217 -1.86 -2.88 -9.62
N GLU A 218 -1.67 -1.71 -9.01
CA GLU A 218 -0.53 -0.83 -9.30
C GLU A 218 0.73 -1.29 -8.57
N ASP A 219 0.59 -1.89 -7.38
CA ASP A 219 1.71 -2.25 -6.52
C ASP A 219 2.08 -3.72 -6.69
N ALA A 220 3.38 -4.01 -6.61
CA ALA A 220 3.88 -5.36 -6.50
C ALA A 220 4.04 -5.71 -5.01
N ILE A 221 3.39 -6.78 -4.59
CA ILE A 221 3.50 -7.32 -3.24
C ILE A 221 4.16 -8.69 -3.26
N VAL A 222 4.87 -8.98 -2.20
CA VAL A 222 5.68 -10.19 -2.05
C VAL A 222 5.20 -10.95 -0.82
N PHE A 223 4.99 -12.24 -0.94
CA PHE A 223 4.62 -13.08 0.19
C PHE A 223 5.22 -14.48 0.06
N SER A 224 5.41 -15.15 1.20
CA SER A 224 5.85 -16.55 1.24
C SER A 224 4.72 -17.50 0.86
N ASP A 225 5.06 -18.59 0.17
CA ASP A 225 4.13 -19.69 -0.13
C ASP A 225 3.91 -20.64 1.05
N ALA A 226 4.68 -20.49 2.14
CA ALA A 226 4.67 -21.43 3.27
C ALA A 226 4.60 -20.75 4.67
N SER A 227 4.58 -19.43 4.73
CA SER A 227 4.47 -18.66 6.00
C SER A 227 3.61 -17.41 5.84
N ASP A 228 3.41 -16.68 6.95
CA ASP A 228 2.67 -15.41 6.97
C ASP A 228 3.53 -14.21 6.55
N TYR A 229 4.79 -14.42 6.12
CA TYR A 229 5.63 -13.33 5.65
C TYR A 229 5.02 -12.67 4.42
N ALA A 230 4.78 -11.36 4.49
CA ALA A 230 4.33 -10.53 3.38
C ALA A 230 4.85 -9.10 3.51
N ALA A 231 5.31 -8.51 2.40
CA ALA A 231 5.82 -7.15 2.34
C ALA A 231 5.56 -6.51 0.97
N ASN A 232 5.48 -5.18 0.92
CA ASN A 232 5.59 -4.45 -0.35
C ASN A 232 6.99 -4.72 -0.94
N ILE A 233 7.09 -4.83 -2.27
CA ILE A 233 8.36 -5.15 -2.96
C ILE A 233 9.49 -4.19 -2.59
N GLU A 234 9.16 -2.97 -2.23
CA GLU A 234 10.11 -1.94 -1.79
C GLU A 234 10.81 -2.30 -0.47
N LEU A 235 10.15 -3.09 0.40
CA LEU A 235 10.67 -3.54 1.68
C LEU A 235 11.02 -5.02 1.73
N ALA A 236 10.49 -5.81 0.81
CA ALA A 236 10.62 -7.26 0.85
C ALA A 236 12.08 -7.71 0.93
N GLU A 237 12.39 -8.57 1.90
CA GLU A 237 13.71 -9.17 2.09
C GLU A 237 13.72 -10.62 1.58
N ALA A 238 14.91 -11.13 1.27
CA ALA A 238 15.14 -12.52 0.93
C ALA A 238 16.45 -13.02 1.54
N LEU A 239 16.49 -14.31 1.87
CA LEU A 239 17.76 -14.97 2.21
C LEU A 239 18.59 -15.16 0.95
N PRO A 240 19.94 -15.23 1.06
CA PRO A 240 20.78 -15.65 -0.04
C PRO A 240 20.43 -17.10 -0.47
N LEU A 241 20.53 -17.38 -1.76
CA LEU A 241 20.28 -18.73 -2.30
C LEU A 241 21.25 -19.78 -1.78
N ALA A 242 22.47 -19.37 -1.38
CA ALA A 242 23.47 -20.23 -0.78
C ALA A 242 23.69 -19.86 0.69
N PRO A 243 23.79 -20.81 1.60
CA PRO A 243 23.98 -20.54 3.03
C PRO A 243 25.41 -20.09 3.37
N SER A 244 26.36 -20.31 2.47
CA SER A 244 27.77 -19.95 2.64
C SER A 244 28.46 -19.74 1.29
N LEU A 245 29.59 -19.02 1.32
CA LEU A 245 30.44 -18.81 0.14
C LEU A 245 31.01 -20.17 -0.35
N PRO A 246 30.78 -20.55 -1.61
CA PRO A 246 31.39 -21.75 -2.20
C PRO A 246 32.91 -21.63 -2.31
N ALA A 247 33.61 -22.76 -2.31
CA ALA A 247 35.06 -22.76 -2.51
C ALA A 247 35.41 -22.27 -3.93
N PRO A 248 36.51 -21.50 -4.09
CA PRO A 248 37.00 -21.06 -5.40
C PRO A 248 37.35 -22.24 -6.31
N THR A 249 36.87 -22.23 -7.55
CA THR A 249 37.20 -23.26 -8.57
C THR A 249 37.98 -22.70 -9.75
N GLN A 250 38.00 -21.36 -9.92
CA GLN A 250 38.66 -20.69 -11.04
C GLN A 250 39.83 -19.81 -10.58
N ALA A 251 40.86 -19.73 -11.41
CA ALA A 251 41.93 -18.75 -11.20
C ALA A 251 41.49 -17.36 -11.68
N LYS A 252 41.87 -16.33 -10.95
CA LYS A 252 41.67 -14.94 -11.37
C LYS A 252 42.40 -14.64 -12.68
N ARG A 253 41.75 -14.00 -13.62
CA ARG A 253 42.32 -13.53 -14.88
C ARG A 253 41.75 -12.19 -15.31
N LEU A 254 42.62 -11.32 -15.83
CA LEU A 254 42.24 -10.05 -16.46
C LEU A 254 41.92 -10.32 -17.94
N VAL A 255 40.80 -9.81 -18.42
CA VAL A 255 40.29 -10.03 -19.78
C VAL A 255 40.00 -8.68 -20.43
N ASP A 256 40.44 -8.51 -21.67
CA ASP A 256 40.06 -7.34 -22.49
C ASP A 256 38.61 -7.51 -22.99
N THR A 257 37.79 -6.50 -22.70
CA THR A 257 36.35 -6.49 -22.98
C THR A 257 35.91 -5.14 -23.57
N PRO A 258 36.55 -4.68 -24.69
CA PRO A 258 36.37 -3.31 -25.16
C PRO A 258 34.94 -2.94 -25.53
N ASP A 259 34.14 -3.95 -25.96
CA ASP A 259 32.77 -3.78 -26.44
C ASP A 259 31.71 -4.29 -25.44
N ALA A 260 32.10 -4.63 -24.20
CA ALA A 260 31.18 -5.09 -23.15
C ALA A 260 31.07 -4.04 -22.04
N ARG A 261 30.03 -3.20 -22.09
CA ARG A 261 29.73 -2.16 -21.09
C ARG A 261 28.55 -2.50 -20.20
N THR A 262 27.75 -3.47 -20.61
CA THR A 262 26.60 -3.98 -19.84
C THR A 262 26.84 -5.43 -19.43
N ILE A 263 26.11 -5.87 -18.39
CA ILE A 263 26.14 -7.28 -17.96
C ILE A 263 25.68 -8.21 -19.10
N GLN A 264 24.66 -7.83 -19.86
CA GLN A 264 24.13 -8.61 -20.97
C GLN A 264 25.20 -8.80 -22.07
N GLU A 265 25.95 -7.76 -22.41
CA GLU A 265 27.05 -7.83 -23.38
C GLU A 265 28.20 -8.73 -22.86
N LEU A 266 28.53 -8.63 -21.57
CA LEU A 266 29.54 -9.49 -20.94
C LEU A 266 29.14 -10.97 -21.00
N VAL A 267 27.88 -11.28 -20.66
CA VAL A 267 27.31 -12.62 -20.73
C VAL A 267 27.32 -13.13 -22.17
N ALA A 268 26.84 -12.35 -23.13
CA ALA A 268 26.70 -12.76 -24.52
C ALA A 268 28.06 -12.99 -25.21
N GLN A 269 29.06 -12.12 -24.95
CA GLN A 269 30.36 -12.17 -25.64
C GLN A 269 31.33 -13.15 -25.00
N PHE A 270 31.28 -13.32 -23.68
CA PHE A 270 32.28 -14.09 -22.93
C PHE A 270 31.71 -15.35 -22.25
N GLY A 271 30.43 -15.64 -22.42
CA GLY A 271 29.79 -16.84 -21.87
C GLY A 271 29.79 -16.90 -20.34
N GLN A 272 29.84 -15.73 -19.67
CA GLN A 272 29.81 -15.69 -18.20
C GLN A 272 28.37 -15.96 -17.74
N PRO A 273 28.15 -16.85 -16.76
CA PRO A 273 26.84 -16.98 -16.12
C PRO A 273 26.46 -15.65 -15.46
N ILE A 274 25.25 -15.15 -15.70
CA ILE A 274 24.82 -13.84 -15.21
C ILE A 274 24.86 -13.75 -13.66
N GLU A 275 24.55 -14.85 -13.00
CA GLU A 275 24.61 -15.03 -11.54
C GLU A 275 26.02 -15.00 -10.97
N HIS A 276 27.06 -15.12 -11.80
CA HIS A 276 28.45 -14.97 -11.44
C HIS A 276 29.03 -13.61 -11.88
N THR A 277 28.19 -12.65 -12.25
CA THR A 277 28.63 -11.28 -12.56
C THR A 277 28.23 -10.32 -11.43
N ILE A 278 29.03 -9.30 -11.18
CA ILE A 278 28.76 -8.26 -10.17
C ILE A 278 28.72 -6.88 -10.83
N LYS A 279 27.58 -6.19 -10.67
CA LYS A 279 27.40 -4.78 -11.02
C LYS A 279 27.93 -3.89 -9.90
N THR A 280 28.72 -2.88 -10.25
CA THR A 280 29.19 -1.84 -9.34
C THR A 280 28.46 -0.54 -9.65
N LEU A 281 27.53 -0.15 -8.79
CA LEU A 281 26.72 1.05 -8.92
C LEU A 281 27.28 2.13 -8.00
N VAL A 282 27.62 3.29 -8.55
CA VAL A 282 28.23 4.39 -7.78
C VAL A 282 27.19 5.45 -7.49
N VAL A 283 27.03 5.79 -6.20
CA VAL A 283 26.05 6.76 -5.71
C VAL A 283 26.70 7.83 -4.84
N ALA A 284 26.02 8.95 -4.64
CA ALA A 284 26.47 9.99 -3.71
C ALA A 284 26.44 9.47 -2.27
N ALA A 285 27.52 9.72 -1.53
CA ALA A 285 27.58 9.41 -0.10
C ALA A 285 26.97 10.52 0.75
N ALA A 286 26.48 10.17 1.95
CA ALA A 286 26.00 11.14 2.94
C ALA A 286 27.14 12.07 3.41
N THR A 287 26.82 13.35 3.62
CA THR A 287 27.82 14.37 3.99
C THR A 287 28.38 14.20 5.42
N ASP A 288 27.60 13.59 6.33
CA ASP A 288 27.91 13.53 7.76
C ASP A 288 28.40 12.16 8.26
N ALA A 289 28.57 11.16 7.40
CA ALA A 289 28.73 9.75 7.81
C ALA A 289 30.18 9.27 7.99
N MET A 290 31.22 10.14 7.86
CA MET A 290 32.60 9.74 8.02
C MET A 290 33.40 10.74 8.87
N GLY A 291 33.39 10.56 10.20
CA GLY A 291 34.48 11.06 11.04
C GLY A 291 35.80 10.37 10.68
N ASP A 292 36.89 11.10 10.69
CA ASP A 292 38.25 10.57 10.51
C ASP A 292 38.57 9.50 11.59
N GLY A 293 38.32 8.25 11.28
CA GLY A 293 38.57 7.12 12.18
C GLY A 293 38.25 5.79 11.54
N ASN A 294 39.26 4.93 11.52
CA ASN A 294 39.20 3.53 11.10
C ASN A 294 37.91 2.82 11.61
N PRO A 295 37.08 2.19 10.77
CA PRO A 295 35.85 1.60 11.22
C PRO A 295 36.09 0.36 12.07
N ALA A 296 35.85 0.48 13.37
CA ALA A 296 35.61 -0.68 14.21
C ALA A 296 34.29 -1.35 13.71
N SER A 297 34.38 -2.62 13.35
CA SER A 297 33.26 -3.43 12.90
C SER A 297 32.11 -3.36 13.92
N PRO A 298 30.88 -2.99 13.51
CA PRO A 298 29.73 -3.26 14.36
C PRO A 298 29.46 -4.77 14.31
N ASP A 299 29.45 -5.37 15.47
CA ASP A 299 29.10 -6.76 15.73
C ASP A 299 27.59 -6.95 15.44
N LEU A 300 27.27 -7.33 14.22
CA LEU A 300 25.93 -7.75 13.83
C LEU A 300 25.79 -9.23 14.19
N GLY A 301 25.38 -9.49 15.44
CA GLY A 301 25.07 -10.79 15.96
C GLY A 301 24.12 -11.59 15.07
N LEU A 302 24.67 -12.60 14.40
CA LEU A 302 23.90 -13.70 13.84
C LEU A 302 23.39 -14.56 15.01
N GLY A 303 22.20 -14.23 15.51
CA GLY A 303 21.52 -15.00 16.55
C GLY A 303 21.00 -16.34 16.04
N LEU A 304 21.83 -17.38 16.10
CA LEU A 304 21.35 -18.74 16.14
C LEU A 304 20.96 -19.05 17.59
N GLY A 305 19.70 -18.92 17.92
CA GLY A 305 19.16 -19.19 19.25
C GLY A 305 19.00 -20.67 19.52
N GLY A 306 19.81 -21.17 20.46
CA GLY A 306 19.50 -22.41 21.21
C GLY A 306 19.32 -22.04 22.69
N PRO A 307 18.45 -22.72 23.44
CA PRO A 307 18.04 -22.28 24.77
C PRO A 307 19.04 -22.62 25.85
N GLN A 308 19.41 -21.68 26.72
CA GLN A 308 20.05 -21.97 27.99
C GLN A 308 19.42 -21.15 29.14
N SER A 309 19.21 -21.92 30.20
CA SER A 309 18.61 -21.61 31.49
C SER A 309 19.44 -20.64 32.37
N GLY A 310 18.71 -19.83 33.09
CA GLY A 310 18.86 -19.16 34.34
C GLY A 310 20.20 -19.02 35.06
N ALA A 311 20.45 -17.81 35.59
CA ALA A 311 20.75 -17.59 37.02
C ALA A 311 20.86 -16.08 37.35
N VAL A 312 20.39 -15.79 38.55
CA VAL A 312 20.26 -14.55 39.29
C VAL A 312 21.63 -13.98 39.72
N GLY A 313 21.76 -12.63 39.78
CA GLY A 313 22.82 -12.06 40.62
C GLY A 313 23.12 -10.55 40.47
N SER A 314 22.44 -9.75 41.27
CA SER A 314 22.92 -8.55 42.02
C SER A 314 23.69 -7.40 41.36
N SER A 315 23.13 -6.20 41.46
CA SER A 315 23.77 -4.86 41.53
C SER A 315 24.71 -4.75 42.78
N PRO A 316 25.55 -3.73 42.98
CA PRO A 316 25.21 -2.30 42.93
C PRO A 316 26.42 -1.33 42.61
N GLY A 317 26.09 -0.02 42.46
CA GLY A 317 26.86 1.03 43.09
C GLY A 317 27.38 2.20 42.28
N ILE A 318 26.65 3.29 42.24
CA ILE A 318 26.97 4.68 42.62
C ILE A 318 28.37 5.24 42.30
N SER A 319 28.49 6.35 41.56
CA SER A 319 28.87 7.66 42.12
C SER A 319 28.89 8.82 41.14
N THR A 320 28.23 9.85 41.59
CA THR A 320 28.22 11.27 41.22
C THR A 320 29.60 11.93 41.09
N THR A 321 29.76 12.91 40.22
CA THR A 321 30.13 14.27 40.64
C THR A 321 29.96 15.31 39.55
N ALA A 322 29.48 16.46 40.02
CA ALA A 322 29.08 17.66 39.30
C ALA A 322 30.20 18.69 39.16
N LEU A 323 29.77 19.85 38.61
CA LEU A 323 30.40 21.19 38.62
C LEU A 323 31.18 21.56 37.34
N SER A 324 31.07 22.73 36.72
CA SER A 324 30.41 24.01 37.08
C SER A 324 30.54 24.96 35.91
N ALA A 325 29.67 25.91 35.87
CA ALA A 325 29.50 27.05 35.00
C ALA A 325 30.73 27.93 34.75
N ALA A 326 30.75 28.61 33.62
CA ALA A 326 30.99 30.07 33.59
C ALA A 326 30.57 30.71 32.26
N ALA A 327 29.93 31.85 32.40
CA ALA A 327 29.44 32.75 31.37
C ALA A 327 30.52 33.62 30.76
N GLY A 328 30.23 34.18 29.60
CA GLY A 328 30.83 35.45 29.25
C GLY A 328 30.99 35.77 27.76
N THR A 329 30.12 36.62 27.29
CA THR A 329 30.29 37.82 26.47
C THR A 329 30.39 37.74 24.94
N SER A 330 29.43 38.42 24.36
CA SER A 330 29.28 38.96 23.00
C SER A 330 30.54 39.61 22.43
N SER A 331 30.79 39.43 21.12
CA SER A 331 31.26 40.52 20.26
C SER A 331 30.96 40.22 18.78
N GLU A 332 30.65 41.30 18.12
CA GLU A 332 30.16 41.49 16.75
C GLU A 332 31.10 40.94 15.67
N ALA A 333 30.47 40.71 14.52
CA ALA A 333 31.05 40.32 13.24
C ALA A 333 32.05 41.34 12.68
N PRO A 334 32.91 40.89 11.77
CA PRO A 334 33.05 41.64 10.52
C PRO A 334 32.84 40.73 9.28
N THR A 335 32.03 41.27 8.37
CA THR A 335 31.93 40.83 6.97
C THR A 335 33.27 40.89 6.27
N VAL A 336 33.66 39.80 5.60
CA VAL A 336 34.73 39.76 4.62
C VAL A 336 34.26 39.05 3.35
N PRO A 337 34.69 39.53 2.16
CA PRO A 337 33.98 39.27 0.90
C PRO A 337 34.35 37.92 0.27
N GLY A 338 33.49 37.44 -0.64
CA GLY A 338 33.52 36.19 -1.33
C GLY A 338 34.87 35.72 -1.77
N GLY A 339 35.21 34.53 -1.24
CA GLY A 339 36.20 33.65 -1.82
C GLY A 339 35.47 32.47 -2.42
N THR A 340 35.60 32.28 -3.73
CA THR A 340 35.20 31.07 -4.44
C THR A 340 36.06 29.90 -3.92
N GLY A 341 35.58 29.24 -2.87
CA GLY A 341 36.13 27.98 -2.41
C GLY A 341 35.76 26.90 -3.44
N ALA A 342 36.76 26.18 -3.93
CA ALA A 342 36.60 25.01 -4.80
C ALA A 342 35.53 24.08 -4.22
N ALA A 343 34.50 23.78 -5.00
CA ALA A 343 33.49 22.78 -4.68
C ALA A 343 34.25 21.45 -4.42
N GLY A 344 34.21 20.99 -3.17
CA GLY A 344 34.83 19.71 -2.80
C GLY A 344 34.23 18.62 -3.67
N THR A 345 35.12 17.73 -4.18
CA THR A 345 34.71 16.57 -4.97
C THR A 345 33.62 15.82 -4.21
N PRO A 346 32.45 15.53 -4.80
CA PRO A 346 31.37 14.84 -4.12
C PRO A 346 31.86 13.50 -3.61
N ARG A 347 31.59 13.20 -2.34
CA ARG A 347 31.93 11.90 -1.76
C ARG A 347 31.06 10.84 -2.40
N LEU A 348 31.64 9.73 -2.85
CA LEU A 348 30.97 8.64 -3.54
C LEU A 348 31.11 7.33 -2.76
N ILE A 349 30.14 6.45 -2.93
CA ILE A 349 30.15 5.08 -2.40
C ILE A 349 29.65 4.12 -3.49
N ALA A 350 30.23 2.92 -3.57
CA ALA A 350 29.82 1.89 -4.50
C ALA A 350 28.90 0.87 -3.83
N LEU A 351 27.81 0.51 -4.50
CA LEU A 351 26.88 -0.55 -4.10
C LEU A 351 27.04 -1.71 -5.09
N LEU A 352 27.31 -2.90 -4.55
CA LEU A 352 27.58 -4.11 -5.34
C LEU A 352 26.35 -4.98 -5.36
N VAL A 353 25.81 -5.25 -6.55
CA VAL A 353 24.65 -6.15 -6.76
C VAL A 353 24.99 -7.21 -7.79
N ARG A 354 24.44 -8.40 -7.68
CA ARG A 354 24.63 -9.49 -8.66
C ARG A 354 24.04 -9.07 -10.01
N GLY A 355 24.60 -9.56 -11.12
CA GLY A 355 24.27 -9.11 -12.46
C GLY A 355 22.82 -9.25 -12.88
N ASP A 356 22.15 -10.27 -12.38
CA ASP A 356 20.72 -10.55 -12.62
C ASP A 356 19.77 -9.82 -11.64
N HIS A 357 20.30 -9.08 -10.64
CA HIS A 357 19.51 -8.38 -9.64
C HIS A 357 19.49 -6.86 -9.87
N GLU A 358 18.43 -6.20 -9.43
CA GLU A 358 18.29 -4.74 -9.48
C GLU A 358 18.46 -4.12 -8.09
N LEU A 359 19.12 -2.96 -8.04
CA LEU A 359 19.23 -2.17 -6.82
C LEU A 359 17.85 -1.68 -6.39
N ASN A 360 17.54 -1.83 -5.10
CA ASN A 360 16.36 -1.24 -4.51
C ASN A 360 16.72 0.13 -3.92
N PRO A 361 16.21 1.25 -4.49
CA PRO A 361 16.56 2.58 -4.03
C PRO A 361 16.18 2.85 -2.56
N ILE A 362 15.02 2.35 -2.12
CA ILE A 362 14.50 2.56 -0.76
C ILE A 362 15.37 1.86 0.27
N LYS A 363 15.84 0.63 -0.02
CA LYS A 363 16.80 -0.08 0.84
C LYS A 363 18.15 0.62 0.89
N ALA A 364 18.62 1.08 -0.27
CA ALA A 364 19.89 1.83 -0.35
C ALA A 364 19.83 3.14 0.46
N GLU A 365 18.73 3.89 0.40
CA GLU A 365 18.53 5.11 1.19
C GLU A 365 18.48 4.88 2.71
N LYS A 366 18.17 3.66 3.17
CA LYS A 366 18.21 3.32 4.61
C LYS A 366 19.63 3.24 5.16
N LEU A 367 20.63 3.09 4.28
CA LEU A 367 22.03 3.05 4.70
C LEU A 367 22.50 4.46 5.14
N PRO A 368 23.12 4.58 6.32
CA PRO A 368 23.59 5.89 6.81
C PRO A 368 24.70 6.50 5.96
N GLN A 369 25.40 5.68 5.15
CA GLN A 369 26.47 6.13 4.26
C GLN A 369 25.97 6.67 2.92
N VAL A 370 24.71 6.47 2.57
CA VAL A 370 24.11 6.86 1.28
C VAL A 370 23.36 8.18 1.42
N ALA A 371 23.54 9.08 0.45
CA ALA A 371 22.82 10.36 0.42
C ALA A 371 21.32 10.16 0.21
N LYS A 372 20.52 11.02 0.84
CA LYS A 372 19.06 11.06 0.70
C LYS A 372 18.61 12.39 0.09
N PRO A 373 17.85 12.38 -1.01
CA PRO A 373 17.43 11.21 -1.80
C PRO A 373 18.61 10.54 -2.53
N LEU A 374 18.44 9.26 -2.90
CA LEU A 374 19.43 8.50 -3.65
C LEU A 374 19.76 9.21 -4.97
N ARG A 375 21.04 9.48 -5.20
CA ARG A 375 21.53 10.07 -6.43
C ARG A 375 22.64 9.21 -7.03
N MET A 376 22.44 8.75 -8.25
CA MET A 376 23.50 8.10 -9.01
C MET A 376 24.60 9.11 -9.34
N ALA A 377 25.86 8.67 -9.26
CA ALA A 377 26.99 9.49 -9.67
C ALA A 377 26.99 9.68 -11.20
N THR A 378 27.43 10.86 -11.64
CA THR A 378 27.63 11.11 -13.08
C THR A 378 28.90 10.41 -13.58
N GLU A 379 29.02 10.23 -14.91
CA GLU A 379 30.24 9.63 -15.49
C GLU A 379 31.49 10.45 -15.16
N GLU A 380 31.39 11.77 -15.14
CA GLU A 380 32.49 12.68 -14.79
C GLU A 380 32.95 12.49 -13.33
N GLU A 381 31.99 12.39 -12.41
CA GLU A 381 32.28 12.12 -10.99
C GLU A 381 32.93 10.75 -10.82
N ILE A 382 32.45 9.72 -11.50
CA ILE A 382 33.01 8.36 -11.48
C ILE A 382 34.44 8.36 -12.01
N ARG A 383 34.69 8.96 -13.17
CA ARG A 383 36.03 9.03 -13.78
C ARG A 383 37.01 9.81 -12.92
N ALA A 384 36.56 10.90 -12.31
CA ALA A 384 37.40 11.68 -11.41
C ALA A 384 37.80 10.91 -10.14
N ALA A 385 36.90 10.07 -9.60
CA ALA A 385 37.12 9.33 -8.36
C ALA A 385 37.82 7.98 -8.56
N ILE A 386 37.57 7.28 -9.70
CA ILE A 386 38.02 5.89 -9.90
C ILE A 386 39.04 5.77 -11.05
N GLY A 387 38.97 6.66 -12.04
CA GLY A 387 39.87 6.63 -13.22
C GLY A 387 39.31 5.79 -14.39
N ALA A 388 38.12 5.23 -14.28
CA ALA A 388 37.45 4.47 -15.32
C ALA A 388 35.96 4.84 -15.42
N GLY A 389 35.31 4.60 -16.55
CA GLY A 389 33.93 4.90 -16.78
C GLY A 389 32.97 3.78 -16.37
N PRO A 390 31.64 4.08 -16.35
CA PRO A 390 30.61 3.07 -16.19
C PRO A 390 30.79 1.90 -17.16
N GLY A 391 30.51 0.67 -16.70
CA GLY A 391 30.69 -0.55 -17.48
C GLY A 391 32.04 -1.25 -17.27
N SER A 392 33.02 -0.60 -16.59
CA SER A 392 34.31 -1.21 -16.29
C SER A 392 34.67 -1.16 -14.81
N LEU A 393 33.69 -0.93 -13.93
CA LEU A 393 33.89 -0.77 -12.49
C LEU A 393 33.78 -2.10 -11.74
N GLY A 394 34.61 -2.30 -10.71
CA GLY A 394 34.57 -3.50 -9.87
C GLY A 394 35.19 -3.29 -8.50
N PRO A 395 35.02 -4.24 -7.56
CA PRO A 395 35.44 -4.08 -6.17
C PRO A 395 36.94 -4.23 -5.95
N LEU A 396 37.67 -4.89 -6.86
CA LEU A 396 39.10 -5.10 -6.68
C LEU A 396 39.87 -3.80 -6.91
N ASN A 397 40.61 -3.35 -5.89
CA ASN A 397 41.36 -2.08 -5.89
C ASN A 397 40.46 -0.84 -6.17
N LEU A 398 39.22 -0.87 -5.75
CA LEU A 398 38.31 0.27 -5.87
C LEU A 398 38.75 1.38 -4.89
N PRO A 399 39.00 2.63 -5.33
CA PRO A 399 39.50 3.70 -4.47
C PRO A 399 38.43 4.40 -3.61
N ILE A 400 37.17 3.98 -3.69
CA ILE A 400 36.05 4.49 -2.88
C ILE A 400 35.45 3.37 -2.02
N PRO A 401 34.81 3.70 -0.88
CA PRO A 401 34.11 2.70 -0.07
C PRO A 401 33.07 1.93 -0.88
N CYS A 402 32.83 0.66 -0.50
CA CYS A 402 31.79 -0.13 -1.13
C CYS A 402 31.02 -0.96 -0.09
N ILE A 403 29.76 -1.29 -0.42
CA ILE A 403 28.86 -2.18 0.34
C ILE A 403 28.36 -3.24 -0.63
N ALA A 404 28.37 -4.51 -0.21
CA ALA A 404 27.91 -5.63 -1.00
C ALA A 404 26.49 -6.06 -0.61
N ASP A 405 25.68 -6.44 -1.60
CA ASP A 405 24.43 -7.14 -1.33
C ASP A 405 24.69 -8.51 -0.70
N ARG A 406 23.74 -9.01 0.10
CA ARG A 406 23.79 -10.33 0.76
C ARG A 406 24.08 -11.46 -0.24
N THR A 407 23.55 -11.39 -1.47
CA THR A 407 23.77 -12.41 -2.51
C THR A 407 25.17 -12.33 -3.12
N VAL A 408 25.73 -11.13 -3.22
CA VAL A 408 27.11 -10.90 -3.67
C VAL A 408 28.12 -11.50 -2.69
N ALA A 409 27.84 -11.42 -1.39
CA ALA A 409 28.70 -11.95 -0.35
C ALA A 409 28.92 -13.47 -0.43
N VAL A 410 27.96 -14.20 -1.01
CA VAL A 410 28.02 -15.66 -1.18
C VAL A 410 28.32 -16.10 -2.63
N THR A 411 28.71 -15.16 -3.50
CA THR A 411 29.06 -15.46 -4.91
C THR A 411 30.54 -15.74 -5.04
N ALA A 412 30.90 -16.92 -5.53
CA ALA A 412 32.28 -17.33 -5.83
C ALA A 412 32.54 -17.24 -7.34
N ASP A 413 33.83 -17.23 -7.71
CA ASP A 413 34.35 -17.20 -9.10
C ASP A 413 33.66 -16.14 -9.98
N PHE A 414 33.41 -14.97 -9.40
CA PHE A 414 32.65 -13.92 -10.06
C PHE A 414 33.48 -13.06 -11.02
N SER A 415 32.79 -12.44 -11.96
CA SER A 415 33.35 -11.42 -12.85
C SER A 415 32.88 -10.01 -12.44
N ALA A 416 33.77 -9.04 -12.57
CA ALA A 416 33.50 -7.62 -12.30
C ALA A 416 34.46 -6.73 -13.12
N GLY A 417 34.14 -5.47 -13.31
CA GLY A 417 35.02 -4.52 -13.96
C GLY A 417 36.38 -4.42 -13.28
N ALA A 418 37.41 -4.03 -14.02
CA ALA A 418 38.77 -3.96 -13.53
C ALA A 418 39.20 -2.54 -13.09
N ASN A 419 38.28 -1.58 -13.04
CA ASN A 419 38.52 -0.15 -12.84
C ASN A 419 39.51 0.43 -13.91
N GLN A 420 39.45 -0.18 -15.09
CA GLN A 420 40.15 0.21 -16.30
C GLN A 420 39.16 0.06 -17.49
N ASP A 421 39.02 1.09 -18.30
CA ASP A 421 38.11 1.05 -19.43
C ASP A 421 38.37 -0.16 -20.33
N GLY A 422 37.28 -0.87 -20.68
CA GLY A 422 37.31 -2.04 -21.55
C GLY A 422 37.99 -3.27 -20.95
N LYS A 423 38.04 -3.41 -19.62
CA LYS A 423 38.64 -4.58 -18.96
C LYS A 423 37.77 -5.09 -17.80
N HIS A 424 37.73 -6.43 -17.67
CA HIS A 424 37.07 -7.12 -16.57
C HIS A 424 37.99 -8.17 -15.93
N TRP A 425 37.84 -8.38 -14.64
CA TRP A 425 38.36 -9.53 -13.93
C TRP A 425 37.34 -10.68 -13.98
N PHE A 426 37.83 -11.90 -14.26
CA PHE A 426 37.05 -13.14 -14.18
C PHE A 426 37.64 -14.06 -13.13
N GLY A 427 36.79 -14.84 -12.44
CA GLY A 427 37.23 -15.78 -11.42
C GLY A 427 37.67 -15.14 -10.11
N LEU A 428 37.12 -13.95 -9.77
CA LEU A 428 37.38 -13.30 -8.49
C LEU A 428 36.68 -14.02 -7.34
N ASN A 429 37.34 -14.03 -6.17
CA ASN A 429 36.78 -14.64 -4.96
C ASN A 429 37.07 -13.80 -3.74
N TRP A 430 36.07 -13.64 -2.90
CA TRP A 430 36.20 -13.03 -1.59
C TRP A 430 37.16 -13.82 -0.70
N GLY A 431 37.96 -13.13 0.10
CA GLY A 431 38.95 -13.70 0.99
C GLY A 431 40.25 -14.19 0.32
N ARG A 432 40.20 -14.59 -0.96
CA ARG A 432 41.36 -14.99 -1.74
C ARG A 432 41.99 -13.79 -2.48
N ASP A 433 41.18 -13.03 -3.22
CA ASP A 433 41.67 -11.97 -4.13
C ASP A 433 41.44 -10.56 -3.57
N LEU A 434 40.39 -10.41 -2.78
CA LEU A 434 40.00 -9.16 -2.14
C LEU A 434 39.18 -9.44 -0.86
N PRO A 435 39.21 -8.54 0.14
CA PRO A 435 38.40 -8.68 1.34
C PRO A 435 36.91 -8.49 0.99
N LEU A 436 36.02 -9.19 1.74
CA LEU A 436 34.57 -8.95 1.66
C LEU A 436 34.26 -7.58 2.31
N PRO A 437 33.59 -6.66 1.60
CA PRO A 437 33.19 -5.39 2.20
C PRO A 437 32.01 -5.57 3.16
N PRO A 438 31.55 -4.52 3.87
CA PRO A 438 30.31 -4.52 4.62
C PRO A 438 29.16 -5.03 3.77
N VAL A 439 28.28 -5.84 4.38
CA VAL A 439 27.16 -6.50 3.68
C VAL A 439 25.83 -5.90 4.14
N ALA A 440 24.94 -5.63 3.19
CA ALA A 440 23.59 -5.14 3.46
C ALA A 440 22.58 -5.77 2.49
N ASP A 441 21.30 -5.62 2.78
CA ASP A 441 20.24 -5.94 1.84
C ASP A 441 20.04 -4.76 0.90
N LEU A 442 20.42 -4.91 -0.37
CA LEU A 442 20.45 -3.82 -1.36
C LEU A 442 19.52 -4.03 -2.56
N ARG A 443 19.13 -5.26 -2.82
CA ARG A 443 18.42 -5.61 -4.05
C ARG A 443 16.91 -5.68 -3.86
N SER A 444 16.16 -5.51 -4.95
CA SER A 444 14.79 -5.97 -5.03
C SER A 444 14.76 -7.50 -5.04
N VAL A 445 13.77 -8.09 -4.37
CA VAL A 445 13.54 -9.54 -4.42
C VAL A 445 13.01 -9.96 -5.79
N VAL A 446 13.18 -11.24 -6.12
CA VAL A 446 12.66 -11.84 -7.34
C VAL A 446 11.79 -13.06 -7.01
N GLU A 447 10.92 -13.44 -7.95
CA GLU A 447 10.08 -14.63 -7.83
C GLU A 447 10.92 -15.87 -7.51
N GLY A 448 10.51 -16.66 -6.50
CA GLY A 448 11.18 -17.88 -6.08
C GLY A 448 12.38 -17.67 -5.15
N ASP A 449 12.71 -16.47 -4.74
CA ASP A 449 13.69 -16.22 -3.68
C ASP A 449 13.31 -16.93 -2.38
N PRO A 450 14.27 -17.38 -1.55
CA PRO A 450 13.96 -17.92 -0.23
C PRO A 450 13.37 -16.84 0.69
N SER A 451 12.29 -17.16 1.39
CA SER A 451 11.67 -16.27 2.36
C SER A 451 12.65 -15.89 3.49
N PRO A 452 12.63 -14.64 4.00
CA PRO A 452 13.57 -14.18 5.03
C PRO A 452 13.40 -14.89 6.38
N ASP A 453 12.24 -15.49 6.65
CA ASP A 453 11.99 -16.32 7.82
C ASP A 453 12.47 -17.79 7.66
N GLY A 454 13.05 -18.11 6.52
CA GLY A 454 13.54 -19.45 6.19
C GLY A 454 12.44 -20.46 5.83
N GLN A 455 11.18 -20.02 5.67
CA GLN A 455 10.05 -20.89 5.36
C GLN A 455 9.48 -20.56 3.98
N GLY A 456 9.60 -21.52 3.05
CA GLY A 456 9.06 -21.39 1.69
C GLY A 456 9.84 -20.45 0.79
N ARG A 457 9.18 -20.09 -0.31
CA ARG A 457 9.69 -19.20 -1.35
C ARG A 457 8.78 -18.01 -1.55
N LEU A 458 9.36 -16.92 -2.05
CA LEU A 458 8.64 -15.70 -2.32
C LEU A 458 7.88 -15.78 -3.63
N THR A 459 6.60 -15.41 -3.58
CA THR A 459 5.72 -15.16 -4.72
C THR A 459 5.45 -13.68 -4.84
N ILE A 460 5.43 -13.18 -6.09
CA ILE A 460 5.16 -11.78 -6.39
C ILE A 460 3.79 -11.67 -7.07
N ALA A 461 2.90 -10.87 -6.52
CA ALA A 461 1.58 -10.60 -7.08
C ALA A 461 1.32 -9.10 -7.23
N ARG A 462 0.30 -8.76 -8.04
CA ARG A 462 -0.18 -7.38 -8.14
C ARG A 462 -1.29 -7.16 -7.13
N GLY A 463 -1.28 -6.00 -6.48
CA GLY A 463 -2.23 -5.61 -5.45
C GLY A 463 -2.80 -4.21 -5.65
N ILE A 464 -4.05 -4.04 -5.24
CA ILE A 464 -4.73 -2.74 -5.12
C ILE A 464 -4.74 -2.37 -3.64
N GLU A 465 -4.00 -1.36 -3.24
CA GLU A 465 -4.00 -0.84 -1.87
C GLU A 465 -5.38 -0.25 -1.52
N VAL A 466 -6.10 -0.90 -0.62
CA VAL A 466 -7.44 -0.46 -0.17
C VAL A 466 -7.45 0.11 1.25
N GLY A 467 -6.41 -0.18 2.03
CA GLY A 467 -6.25 0.34 3.39
C GLY A 467 -4.80 0.36 3.83
N HIS A 468 -4.48 1.28 4.73
CA HIS A 468 -3.14 1.45 5.28
C HIS A 468 -3.23 1.85 6.76
N ILE A 469 -2.42 1.22 7.59
CA ILE A 469 -2.34 1.50 9.03
C ILE A 469 -0.92 1.86 9.42
N PHE A 470 -0.77 2.86 10.32
CA PHE A 470 0.52 3.44 10.68
C PHE A 470 0.68 3.58 12.20
N GLN A 471 1.88 3.34 12.70
CA GLN A 471 2.34 3.81 13.99
C GLN A 471 3.12 5.11 13.80
N LEU A 472 2.45 6.26 13.93
CA LEU A 472 3.04 7.58 13.69
C LEU A 472 4.05 8.00 14.77
N GLY A 473 3.88 7.48 16.00
CA GLY A 473 4.64 7.95 17.15
C GLY A 473 4.27 9.37 17.55
N GLN A 474 5.25 10.20 17.86
CA GLN A 474 5.05 11.57 18.35
C GLN A 474 5.16 12.66 17.28
N LYS A 475 5.38 12.28 16.00
CA LYS A 475 5.67 13.24 14.91
C LYS A 475 4.74 14.46 14.90
N TYR A 476 3.44 14.24 14.94
CA TYR A 476 2.44 15.32 14.91
C TYR A 476 2.17 15.93 16.29
N SER A 477 2.15 15.10 17.32
CA SER A 477 1.92 15.56 18.69
C SER A 477 3.05 16.44 19.20
N GLU A 478 4.30 16.18 18.86
CA GLU A 478 5.43 17.06 19.17
C GLU A 478 5.31 18.39 18.42
N ALA A 479 5.09 18.35 17.10
CA ALA A 479 4.97 19.52 16.27
C ALA A 479 3.84 20.45 16.74
N LEU A 480 2.66 19.90 17.03
CA LEU A 480 1.48 20.65 17.47
C LEU A 480 1.36 20.76 19.01
N LYS A 481 2.35 20.29 19.78
CA LYS A 481 2.39 20.34 21.26
C LYS A 481 1.15 19.72 21.91
N ALA A 482 0.69 18.57 21.38
CA ALA A 482 -0.43 17.82 21.93
C ALA A 482 0.04 16.96 23.10
N THR A 483 -0.34 17.37 24.33
CA THR A 483 0.08 16.74 25.57
C THR A 483 -1.09 16.52 26.51
N VAL A 484 -0.94 15.52 27.40
CA VAL A 484 -1.84 15.28 28.54
C VAL A 484 -1.05 15.26 29.84
N LEU A 485 -1.72 15.46 30.96
CA LEU A 485 -1.10 15.31 32.27
C LEU A 485 -1.14 13.84 32.72
N ASP A 486 0.01 13.34 33.21
CA ASP A 486 0.13 12.05 33.86
C ASP A 486 -0.40 12.07 35.33
N GLU A 487 -0.28 10.95 36.02
CA GLU A 487 -0.67 10.84 37.44
C GLU A 487 0.09 11.78 38.37
N SER A 488 1.30 12.17 38.00
CA SER A 488 2.16 13.09 38.75
C SER A 488 1.98 14.56 38.35
N GLY A 489 1.09 14.85 37.38
CA GLY A 489 0.87 16.18 36.86
C GLY A 489 1.93 16.64 35.84
N ARG A 490 2.77 15.75 35.32
CA ARG A 490 3.72 16.07 34.25
C ARG A 490 3.03 16.02 32.90
N ALA A 491 3.41 16.92 31.99
CA ALA A 491 2.96 16.89 30.62
C ALA A 491 3.69 15.76 29.84
N LEU A 492 2.91 14.87 29.21
CA LEU A 492 3.40 13.82 28.33
C LEU A 492 2.90 14.09 26.91
N THR A 493 3.80 14.01 25.94
CA THR A 493 3.47 14.08 24.52
C THR A 493 2.76 12.79 24.09
N LEU A 494 1.68 12.92 23.33
CA LEU A 494 0.86 11.79 22.90
C LEU A 494 1.57 10.96 21.83
N GLU A 495 1.49 9.63 21.95
CA GLU A 495 1.80 8.71 20.85
C GLU A 495 0.55 8.55 19.97
N MET A 496 0.72 8.51 18.65
CA MET A 496 -0.36 8.52 17.66
C MET A 496 -0.30 7.34 16.71
N GLY A 497 -1.48 6.83 16.35
CA GLY A 497 -1.69 5.93 15.21
C GLY A 497 -2.59 6.58 14.17
N CYS A 498 -2.46 6.18 12.90
CA CYS A 498 -3.31 6.59 11.79
C CYS A 498 -3.74 5.37 10.97
N TYR A 499 -5.02 5.31 10.58
CA TYR A 499 -5.60 4.13 9.96
C TYR A 499 -6.58 4.54 8.84
N GLY A 500 -6.19 4.39 7.57
CA GLY A 500 -6.94 4.82 6.39
C GLY A 500 -7.56 3.66 5.60
N ILE A 501 -8.78 3.84 5.08
CA ILE A 501 -9.43 2.98 4.07
C ILE A 501 -9.96 3.85 2.95
N GLY A 502 -9.59 3.55 1.72
CA GLY A 502 -10.18 4.16 0.52
C GLY A 502 -11.54 3.55 0.22
N VAL A 503 -12.61 4.04 0.85
CA VAL A 503 -13.97 3.44 0.76
C VAL A 503 -14.46 3.35 -0.69
N SER A 504 -14.25 4.39 -1.48
CA SER A 504 -14.58 4.39 -2.91
C SER A 504 -13.70 3.43 -3.72
N ARG A 505 -12.41 3.26 -3.33
CA ARG A 505 -11.48 2.32 -3.96
C ARG A 505 -11.85 0.86 -3.67
N VAL A 506 -12.37 0.55 -2.48
CA VAL A 506 -12.89 -0.79 -2.13
C VAL A 506 -13.97 -1.25 -3.11
N VAL A 507 -14.87 -0.36 -3.55
CA VAL A 507 -15.88 -0.70 -4.56
C VAL A 507 -15.25 -1.10 -5.89
N ALA A 508 -14.24 -0.36 -6.36
CA ALA A 508 -13.54 -0.68 -7.60
C ALA A 508 -12.74 -2.00 -7.47
N ALA A 509 -12.02 -2.18 -6.36
CA ALA A 509 -11.25 -3.40 -6.09
C ALA A 509 -12.15 -4.65 -6.03
N ALA A 510 -13.35 -4.52 -5.47
CA ALA A 510 -14.33 -5.60 -5.47
C ALA A 510 -14.75 -6.01 -6.89
N ILE A 511 -14.90 -5.04 -7.80
CA ILE A 511 -15.22 -5.33 -9.20
C ILE A 511 -14.03 -5.98 -9.91
N GLU A 512 -12.80 -5.53 -9.65
CA GLU A 512 -11.61 -6.15 -10.26
C GLU A 512 -11.49 -7.64 -9.92
N GLN A 513 -11.87 -8.07 -8.71
CA GLN A 513 -11.90 -9.48 -8.33
C GLN A 513 -13.16 -10.23 -8.77
N HIS A 514 -14.27 -9.51 -8.90
CA HIS A 514 -15.60 -10.13 -9.06
C HIS A 514 -16.31 -9.63 -10.31
N HIS A 515 -15.84 -10.04 -11.46
CA HIS A 515 -16.47 -9.79 -12.75
C HIS A 515 -16.23 -10.93 -13.74
N ASP A 516 -17.00 -10.91 -14.83
CA ASP A 516 -16.77 -11.73 -16.02
C ASP A 516 -17.09 -10.92 -17.28
N GLU A 517 -17.10 -11.55 -18.44
CA GLU A 517 -17.42 -10.91 -19.73
C GLU A 517 -18.83 -10.31 -19.79
N ARG A 518 -19.77 -10.82 -19.00
CA ARG A 518 -21.16 -10.37 -18.94
C ARG A 518 -21.34 -9.13 -18.06
N GLY A 519 -20.49 -8.96 -17.03
CA GLY A 519 -20.61 -7.83 -16.11
C GLY A 519 -20.02 -8.12 -14.72
N ILE A 520 -20.52 -7.37 -13.74
CA ILE A 520 -20.09 -7.50 -12.34
C ILE A 520 -20.70 -8.78 -11.72
N ALA A 521 -20.01 -9.37 -10.75
CA ALA A 521 -20.49 -10.53 -9.99
C ALA A 521 -20.30 -10.28 -8.47
N TRP A 522 -21.07 -9.34 -7.93
CA TRP A 522 -20.90 -8.84 -6.56
C TRP A 522 -20.86 -9.93 -5.49
N PRO A 523 -20.01 -9.74 -4.44
CA PRO A 523 -20.24 -10.34 -3.12
C PRO A 523 -21.61 -9.85 -2.58
N GLU A 524 -22.36 -10.73 -1.95
CA GLU A 524 -23.75 -10.42 -1.52
C GLU A 524 -23.83 -9.26 -0.54
N ALA A 525 -22.85 -9.12 0.35
CA ALA A 525 -22.82 -8.08 1.38
C ALA A 525 -22.82 -6.66 0.82
N ILE A 526 -22.25 -6.46 -0.38
CA ILE A 526 -22.11 -5.14 -1.02
C ILE A 526 -22.91 -5.00 -2.31
N ALA A 527 -23.59 -6.05 -2.79
CA ALA A 527 -24.44 -6.00 -3.98
C ALA A 527 -25.49 -4.89 -3.87
N PRO A 528 -25.79 -4.11 -4.94
CA PRO A 528 -26.75 -3.00 -4.87
C PRO A 528 -28.17 -3.46 -4.55
N PHE A 529 -28.53 -4.64 -4.98
CA PHE A 529 -29.75 -5.38 -4.65
C PHE A 529 -29.41 -6.86 -4.52
N GLN A 530 -30.15 -7.58 -3.69
CA GLN A 530 -29.95 -9.01 -3.51
C GLN A 530 -30.65 -9.82 -4.60
N VAL A 531 -31.85 -9.39 -5.00
CA VAL A 531 -32.70 -10.11 -5.95
C VAL A 531 -33.14 -9.17 -7.08
N ALA A 532 -33.02 -9.63 -8.32
CA ALA A 532 -33.73 -9.08 -9.48
C ALA A 532 -34.98 -9.89 -9.75
N LEU A 533 -36.13 -9.26 -9.68
CA LEU A 533 -37.42 -9.85 -10.05
C LEU A 533 -37.80 -9.37 -11.45
N VAL A 534 -37.85 -10.28 -12.41
CA VAL A 534 -38.05 -9.98 -13.84
C VAL A 534 -39.33 -10.67 -14.36
N PRO A 535 -40.47 -9.95 -14.40
CA PRO A 535 -41.70 -10.50 -14.93
C PRO A 535 -41.72 -10.48 -16.46
N MET A 536 -42.08 -11.60 -17.07
CA MET A 536 -42.25 -11.70 -18.52
C MET A 536 -43.61 -11.19 -18.96
N LYS A 537 -43.63 -10.20 -19.85
CA LYS A 537 -44.89 -9.61 -20.36
C LYS A 537 -45.78 -9.02 -19.26
N LEU A 538 -45.22 -8.34 -18.27
CA LEU A 538 -45.92 -7.73 -17.12
C LEU A 538 -47.18 -6.93 -17.54
N HIS A 539 -47.08 -6.16 -18.63
CA HIS A 539 -48.17 -5.30 -19.13
C HIS A 539 -49.25 -6.05 -19.93
N LYS A 540 -49.01 -7.32 -20.32
CA LYS A 540 -49.88 -8.12 -21.17
C LYS A 540 -50.54 -9.29 -20.43
N SER A 541 -49.92 -9.81 -19.37
CA SER A 541 -50.44 -10.92 -18.57
C SER A 541 -50.87 -10.44 -17.18
N TYR A 542 -52.17 -10.51 -16.89
CA TYR A 542 -52.70 -10.21 -15.55
C TYR A 542 -52.14 -11.16 -14.49
N ARG A 543 -52.06 -12.46 -14.81
CA ARG A 543 -51.52 -13.50 -13.90
C ARG A 543 -50.08 -13.25 -13.51
N VAL A 544 -49.24 -12.92 -14.51
CA VAL A 544 -47.81 -12.59 -14.25
C VAL A 544 -47.71 -11.34 -13.37
N ARG A 545 -48.54 -10.33 -13.64
CA ARG A 545 -48.56 -9.10 -12.83
C ARG A 545 -48.93 -9.41 -11.39
N GLU A 546 -50.07 -10.11 -11.17
CA GLU A 546 -50.55 -10.44 -9.82
C GLU A 546 -49.53 -11.28 -9.03
N ALA A 547 -48.98 -12.34 -9.64
CA ALA A 547 -47.95 -13.19 -9.02
C ALA A 547 -46.68 -12.41 -8.70
N SER A 548 -46.20 -11.55 -9.62
CA SER A 548 -45.00 -10.75 -9.41
C SER A 548 -45.16 -9.69 -8.33
N GLU A 549 -46.35 -9.04 -8.26
CA GLU A 549 -46.65 -8.07 -7.22
C GLU A 549 -46.72 -8.72 -5.83
N ALA A 550 -47.39 -9.88 -5.71
CA ALA A 550 -47.46 -10.64 -4.47
C ALA A 550 -46.05 -11.06 -3.99
N LEU A 551 -45.27 -11.64 -4.89
CA LEU A 551 -43.88 -12.06 -4.58
C LEU A 551 -43.01 -10.87 -4.20
N TYR A 552 -43.09 -9.75 -4.91
CA TYR A 552 -42.36 -8.53 -4.57
C TYR A 552 -42.66 -8.04 -3.14
N GLN A 553 -43.96 -8.05 -2.78
CA GLN A 553 -44.37 -7.66 -1.41
C GLN A 553 -43.84 -8.64 -0.36
N GLU A 554 -43.97 -9.95 -0.61
CA GLU A 554 -43.48 -10.99 0.27
C GLU A 554 -41.98 -10.88 0.55
N LEU A 555 -41.16 -10.80 -0.52
CA LEU A 555 -39.71 -10.67 -0.42
C LEU A 555 -39.30 -9.37 0.29
N THR A 556 -39.97 -8.26 -0.02
CA THR A 556 -39.67 -6.97 0.62
C THR A 556 -40.07 -6.98 2.10
N ALA A 557 -41.19 -7.58 2.47
CA ALA A 557 -41.62 -7.76 3.87
C ALA A 557 -40.66 -8.66 4.65
N ALA A 558 -39.98 -9.60 3.97
CA ALA A 558 -38.95 -10.44 4.54
C ALA A 558 -37.60 -9.73 4.68
N GLY A 559 -37.47 -8.44 4.32
CA GLY A 559 -36.24 -7.64 4.41
C GLY A 559 -35.27 -7.85 3.25
N ILE A 560 -35.67 -8.56 2.18
CA ILE A 560 -34.86 -8.79 0.99
C ILE A 560 -34.87 -7.54 0.09
N GLU A 561 -33.70 -7.09 -0.33
CA GLU A 561 -33.55 -5.96 -1.24
C GLU A 561 -33.81 -6.37 -2.69
N VAL A 562 -35.04 -6.11 -3.17
CA VAL A 562 -35.47 -6.50 -4.51
C VAL A 562 -35.45 -5.33 -5.48
N LEU A 563 -34.84 -5.54 -6.67
CA LEU A 563 -35.07 -4.72 -7.86
C LEU A 563 -36.11 -5.39 -8.72
N PHE A 564 -37.30 -4.77 -8.81
CA PHE A 564 -38.40 -5.24 -9.65
C PHE A 564 -38.34 -4.55 -11.03
N ASP A 565 -38.08 -5.34 -12.07
CA ASP A 565 -37.97 -4.81 -13.43
C ASP A 565 -39.34 -4.71 -14.09
N ASP A 566 -39.99 -3.56 -13.91
CA ASP A 566 -41.32 -3.27 -14.42
C ASP A 566 -41.31 -2.56 -15.79
N ARG A 567 -40.23 -2.61 -16.53
CA ARG A 567 -40.08 -2.06 -17.89
C ARG A 567 -40.85 -2.91 -18.92
N ASP A 568 -41.36 -2.28 -19.98
CA ASP A 568 -41.88 -2.99 -21.16
C ASP A 568 -40.76 -3.17 -22.20
N GLU A 569 -39.77 -4.00 -21.82
CA GLU A 569 -38.59 -4.27 -22.62
C GLU A 569 -38.48 -5.74 -23.02
N ARG A 570 -37.61 -6.04 -24.00
CA ARG A 570 -37.37 -7.41 -24.42
C ARG A 570 -36.64 -8.19 -23.32
N PRO A 571 -37.00 -9.46 -23.07
CA PRO A 571 -36.36 -10.27 -22.01
C PRO A 571 -34.84 -10.29 -22.06
N GLY A 572 -34.26 -10.44 -23.27
CA GLY A 572 -32.78 -10.44 -23.42
C GLY A 572 -32.11 -9.14 -22.98
N PHE A 573 -32.78 -7.99 -23.17
CA PHE A 573 -32.25 -6.69 -22.71
C PHE A 573 -32.32 -6.58 -21.18
N MET A 574 -33.47 -6.98 -20.59
CA MET A 574 -33.65 -6.97 -19.14
C MET A 574 -32.62 -7.90 -18.45
N PHE A 575 -32.40 -9.11 -19.01
CA PHE A 575 -31.41 -10.04 -18.47
C PHE A 575 -29.97 -9.51 -18.59
N ALA A 576 -29.63 -8.91 -19.74
CA ALA A 576 -28.30 -8.34 -19.95
C ALA A 576 -27.99 -7.19 -18.96
N ASP A 577 -28.99 -6.35 -18.65
CA ASP A 577 -28.84 -5.31 -17.64
C ASP A 577 -28.60 -5.90 -16.24
N MET A 578 -29.37 -6.93 -15.85
CA MET A 578 -29.22 -7.56 -14.53
C MET A 578 -27.87 -8.26 -14.39
N GLU A 579 -27.37 -8.88 -15.47
CA GLU A 579 -26.03 -9.50 -15.51
C GLU A 579 -24.92 -8.45 -15.49
N LEU A 580 -25.06 -7.34 -16.24
CA LEU A 580 -24.11 -6.23 -16.25
C LEU A 580 -23.99 -5.57 -14.87
N ILE A 581 -25.12 -5.30 -14.22
CA ILE A 581 -25.19 -4.74 -12.86
C ILE A 581 -24.66 -5.73 -11.83
N GLY A 582 -24.82 -7.03 -12.06
CA GLY A 582 -24.29 -8.08 -11.21
C GLY A 582 -25.15 -8.41 -10.00
N ILE A 583 -26.48 -8.34 -10.11
CA ILE A 583 -27.37 -8.72 -9.02
C ILE A 583 -27.24 -10.23 -8.74
N PRO A 584 -26.96 -10.65 -7.48
CA PRO A 584 -26.64 -12.04 -7.16
C PRO A 584 -27.71 -13.06 -7.54
N HIS A 585 -29.00 -12.74 -7.35
CA HIS A 585 -30.10 -13.66 -7.58
C HIS A 585 -31.11 -13.07 -8.56
N ARG A 586 -31.49 -13.83 -9.58
CA ARG A 586 -32.53 -13.44 -10.54
C ARG A 586 -33.67 -14.42 -10.50
N LEU A 587 -34.87 -13.89 -10.30
CA LEU A 587 -36.15 -14.61 -10.41
C LEU A 587 -36.92 -14.14 -11.65
N VAL A 588 -37.40 -15.07 -12.44
CA VAL A 588 -38.20 -14.79 -13.63
C VAL A 588 -39.61 -15.37 -13.45
N VAL A 589 -40.61 -14.50 -13.59
CA VAL A 589 -42.03 -14.87 -13.53
C VAL A 589 -42.61 -14.86 -14.94
N GLY A 590 -43.04 -16.01 -15.43
CA GLY A 590 -43.63 -16.15 -16.76
C GLY A 590 -44.86 -17.06 -16.75
N ASP A 591 -45.79 -16.88 -17.73
CA ASP A 591 -47.02 -17.66 -17.81
C ASP A 591 -46.78 -19.18 -17.77
N LYS A 592 -45.79 -19.69 -18.49
CA LYS A 592 -45.44 -21.12 -18.51
C LYS A 592 -45.00 -21.65 -17.13
N GLY A 593 -44.20 -20.89 -16.39
CA GLY A 593 -43.81 -21.23 -15.05
C GLY A 593 -45.01 -21.24 -14.09
N LEU A 594 -45.87 -20.24 -14.19
CA LEU A 594 -47.10 -20.16 -13.39
C LEU A 594 -48.04 -21.34 -13.64
N ASP A 595 -48.15 -21.84 -14.88
CA ASP A 595 -48.94 -23.03 -15.21
C ASP A 595 -48.40 -24.29 -14.52
N GLN A 596 -47.08 -24.34 -14.24
CA GLN A 596 -46.40 -25.44 -13.56
C GLN A 596 -46.22 -25.19 -12.05
N GLY A 597 -46.62 -24.06 -11.54
CA GLY A 597 -46.43 -23.68 -10.14
C GLY A 597 -45.00 -23.38 -9.76
N VAL A 598 -44.12 -23.02 -10.72
CA VAL A 598 -42.70 -22.77 -10.53
C VAL A 598 -42.25 -21.41 -11.07
N LEU A 599 -41.12 -20.89 -10.55
CA LEU A 599 -40.41 -19.76 -11.10
C LEU A 599 -39.02 -20.20 -11.57
N GLU A 600 -38.48 -19.49 -12.56
CA GLU A 600 -37.13 -19.67 -13.00
C GLU A 600 -36.20 -18.85 -12.11
N TYR A 601 -35.26 -19.53 -11.45
CA TYR A 601 -34.19 -18.91 -10.68
C TYR A 601 -32.84 -19.08 -11.38
N LYS A 602 -32.01 -18.03 -11.34
CA LYS A 602 -30.60 -18.12 -11.75
C LYS A 602 -29.72 -17.23 -10.85
N GLY A 603 -28.78 -17.85 -10.16
CA GLY A 603 -27.70 -17.12 -9.49
C GLY A 603 -26.72 -16.51 -10.49
N ARG A 604 -26.14 -15.37 -10.16
CA ARG A 604 -25.19 -14.66 -11.06
C ARG A 604 -23.98 -15.51 -11.46
N ARG A 605 -23.56 -16.40 -10.57
CA ARG A 605 -22.41 -17.32 -10.77
C ARG A 605 -22.84 -18.74 -11.15
N ASP A 606 -24.12 -19.04 -11.18
CA ASP A 606 -24.61 -20.37 -11.52
C ASP A 606 -24.52 -20.58 -13.04
N ALA A 607 -24.11 -21.79 -13.46
CA ALA A 607 -24.08 -22.17 -14.87
C ALA A 607 -25.51 -22.39 -15.38
N ASP A 608 -26.34 -23.09 -14.59
CA ASP A 608 -27.64 -23.55 -14.97
C ASP A 608 -28.78 -22.80 -14.28
N LEU A 609 -29.96 -22.91 -14.88
CA LEU A 609 -31.20 -22.38 -14.36
C LEU A 609 -31.85 -23.43 -13.43
N THR A 610 -32.45 -22.99 -12.33
CA THR A 610 -33.21 -23.83 -11.39
C THR A 610 -34.68 -23.46 -11.43
N LEU A 611 -35.58 -24.45 -11.47
CA LEU A 611 -37.01 -24.26 -11.29
C LEU A 611 -37.34 -24.38 -9.80
N VAL A 612 -37.94 -23.33 -9.22
CA VAL A 612 -38.27 -23.26 -7.80
C VAL A 612 -39.78 -23.19 -7.64
N PRO A 613 -40.42 -24.08 -6.86
CA PRO A 613 -41.83 -23.98 -6.56
C PRO A 613 -42.17 -22.60 -5.95
N ILE A 614 -43.29 -21.99 -6.39
CA ILE A 614 -43.62 -20.61 -5.95
C ILE A 614 -43.69 -20.50 -4.42
N ALA A 615 -44.29 -21.50 -3.75
CA ALA A 615 -44.40 -21.54 -2.30
C ALA A 615 -43.04 -21.68 -1.56
N GLU A 616 -41.99 -22.11 -2.25
CA GLU A 616 -40.65 -22.36 -1.69
C GLU A 616 -39.65 -21.24 -2.02
N VAL A 617 -40.01 -20.23 -2.79
CA VAL A 617 -39.09 -19.18 -3.24
C VAL A 617 -38.46 -18.42 -2.07
N LEU A 618 -39.22 -18.03 -1.07
CA LEU A 618 -38.69 -17.29 0.09
C LEU A 618 -37.77 -18.15 0.94
N PRO A 619 -38.11 -19.39 1.37
CA PRO A 619 -37.15 -20.26 2.07
C PRO A 619 -35.90 -20.55 1.25
N PHE A 620 -36.06 -20.84 -0.04
CA PHE A 620 -34.95 -21.09 -0.96
C PHE A 620 -33.94 -19.89 -1.04
N LEU A 621 -34.47 -18.67 -1.16
CA LEU A 621 -33.64 -17.46 -1.16
C LEU A 621 -32.97 -17.23 0.20
N ARG A 622 -33.69 -17.45 1.32
CA ARG A 622 -33.11 -17.30 2.66
C ARG A 622 -31.93 -18.24 2.88
N GLU A 623 -32.02 -19.48 2.48
CA GLU A 623 -30.92 -20.45 2.56
C GLU A 623 -29.71 -19.95 1.77
N ARG A 624 -29.89 -19.45 0.54
CA ARG A 624 -28.79 -18.94 -0.30
C ARG A 624 -28.20 -17.64 0.21
N LEU A 625 -29.00 -16.75 0.77
CA LEU A 625 -28.54 -15.49 1.37
C LEU A 625 -27.81 -15.70 2.70
N THR A 626 -28.17 -16.73 3.48
CA THR A 626 -27.53 -17.05 4.77
C THR A 626 -26.37 -18.03 4.63
N GLY A 627 -26.39 -18.93 3.65
CA GLY A 627 -25.42 -20.03 3.51
C GLY A 627 -24.06 -19.65 2.93
N ARG A 628 -23.84 -18.41 2.48
CA ARG A 628 -22.57 -17.92 1.92
C ARG A 628 -21.85 -16.91 2.81
N GLY A 629 -22.30 -16.75 4.04
CA GLY A 629 -21.71 -15.83 5.04
C GLY A 629 -20.95 -16.52 6.18
N ALA A 630 -20.58 -17.80 6.02
CA ALA A 630 -19.77 -18.53 7.00
C ALA A 630 -18.35 -18.76 6.47
#